data_b71fb2bd1794c026d5b6ff1d855d13b7
#
_entry.id   b71fb2bd1794c026d5b6ff1d855d13b7
#
_cell.length_a   1.000
_cell.length_b   1.000
_cell.length_c   1.000
_cell.angle_alpha   90.00
_cell.angle_beta   90.00
_cell.angle_gamma   90.00
#
_symmetry.space_group_name_H-M   'P 1'
#
loop_
_entity.id
_entity.type
_entity.pdbx_description
1 polymer ?
#
loop_
_entity_poly.entity_id
_entity_poly.type
_entity_poly.pdbx_seq_one_letter_code
_entity_poly.pdbx_strand_id
1 'polypeptide(L)'
;MSLQVCSITYAHPGEDVLFHDMSLSVSDGEKIAVAGNNGAGKSTLLKIVAGELLPSCGHVMCEGKVYVVPQHFGQFNDMAVAHALGIGKKLEALHNILAGSVSEDDFTALGDDWDIEDRAVRALDQWGIGHLPL
;
A
#
# COMPACT_ATOMS: atom_id res chain seq x y z
N MET A 1 14.37 -1.63 9.12
CA MET A 1 13.45 -2.06 8.03
C MET A 1 14.28 -2.24 6.77
N SER A 2 14.25 -3.39 6.14
CA SER A 2 15.05 -3.65 4.94
C SER A 2 14.16 -4.27 3.86
N LEU A 3 14.47 -3.94 2.60
CA LEU A 3 13.90 -4.56 1.41
C LEU A 3 15.03 -5.26 0.66
N GLN A 4 14.84 -6.52 0.32
CA GLN A 4 15.78 -7.28 -0.48
C GLN A 4 15.05 -7.93 -1.67
N VAL A 5 15.57 -7.69 -2.84
CA VAL A 5 15.16 -8.33 -4.09
C VAL A 5 16.29 -9.27 -4.48
N CYS A 6 16.02 -10.57 -4.53
CA CYS A 6 17.02 -11.60 -4.74
C CYS A 6 16.81 -12.31 -6.07
N SER A 7 17.71 -12.06 -7.02
CA SER A 7 17.81 -12.74 -8.32
C SER A 7 16.46 -12.89 -9.04
N ILE A 8 15.64 -11.83 -9.05
CA ILE A 8 14.35 -11.88 -9.72
C ILE A 8 14.51 -11.87 -11.24
N THR A 9 13.76 -12.73 -11.88
CA THR A 9 13.56 -12.75 -13.33
C THR A 9 12.06 -12.60 -13.59
N TYR A 10 11.69 -11.81 -14.58
CA TYR A 10 10.29 -11.63 -14.94
C TYR A 10 10.10 -11.49 -16.44
N ALA A 11 9.07 -12.17 -16.94
CA ALA A 11 8.55 -12.03 -18.31
C ALA A 11 7.02 -11.91 -18.22
N HIS A 12 6.40 -11.08 -19.06
CA HIS A 12 4.95 -11.13 -19.23
C HIS A 12 4.55 -12.43 -19.95
N PRO A 13 3.36 -12.97 -19.70
CA PRO A 13 2.90 -14.16 -20.39
C PRO A 13 2.93 -13.98 -21.91
N GLY A 14 3.75 -14.79 -22.60
CA GLY A 14 3.90 -14.77 -24.06
C GLY A 14 4.82 -13.69 -24.63
N GLU A 15 5.54 -12.97 -23.77
CA GLU A 15 6.51 -11.93 -24.16
C GLU A 15 7.95 -12.32 -23.77
N ASP A 16 8.91 -11.56 -24.28
CA ASP A 16 10.32 -11.69 -23.94
C ASP A 16 10.58 -11.33 -22.46
N VAL A 17 11.70 -11.84 -21.94
CA VAL A 17 12.14 -11.56 -20.57
C VAL A 17 12.37 -10.05 -20.41
N LEU A 18 11.65 -9.45 -19.47
CA LEU A 18 11.70 -8.01 -19.20
C LEU A 18 12.97 -7.64 -18.41
N PHE A 19 13.33 -8.47 -17.41
CA PHE A 19 14.59 -8.38 -16.68
C PHE A 19 15.00 -9.77 -16.16
N HIS A 20 16.30 -9.98 -16.07
CA HIS A 20 16.88 -11.27 -15.72
C HIS A 20 17.87 -11.09 -14.58
N ASP A 21 17.77 -11.97 -13.57
CA ASP A 21 18.69 -12.06 -12.42
C ASP A 21 18.96 -10.72 -11.72
N MET A 22 17.89 -9.92 -11.56
CA MET A 22 17.99 -8.61 -10.92
C MET A 22 18.02 -8.78 -9.40
N SER A 23 19.01 -8.16 -8.77
CA SER A 23 19.13 -8.10 -7.31
C SER A 23 19.37 -6.68 -6.86
N LEU A 24 18.70 -6.28 -5.77
CA LEU A 24 18.91 -4.99 -5.11
C LEU A 24 18.56 -5.10 -3.63
N SER A 25 19.16 -4.26 -2.81
CA SER A 25 18.79 -4.12 -1.40
C SER A 25 18.59 -2.64 -1.07
N VAL A 26 17.64 -2.37 -0.19
CA VAL A 26 17.35 -1.03 0.33
C VAL A 26 17.35 -1.12 1.85
N SER A 27 18.23 -0.36 2.46
CA SER A 27 18.35 -0.28 3.92
C SER A 27 17.45 0.81 4.49
N ASP A 28 17.27 0.82 5.80
CA ASP A 28 16.50 1.85 6.48
C ASP A 28 17.08 3.24 6.23
N GLY A 29 16.21 4.19 5.90
CA GLY A 29 16.61 5.57 5.56
C GLY A 29 17.21 5.75 4.17
N GLU A 30 17.48 4.68 3.42
CA GLU A 30 18.03 4.74 2.07
C GLU A 30 16.96 5.18 1.05
N LYS A 31 17.40 5.94 0.04
CA LYS A 31 16.57 6.39 -1.08
C LYS A 31 17.16 5.90 -2.38
N ILE A 32 16.40 5.09 -3.12
CA ILE A 32 16.81 4.55 -4.41
C ILE A 32 15.92 5.10 -5.51
N ALA A 33 16.55 5.52 -6.62
CA ALA A 33 15.83 5.89 -7.85
C ALA A 33 16.03 4.81 -8.92
N VAL A 34 14.91 4.33 -9.50
CA VAL A 34 14.93 3.41 -10.63
C VAL A 34 14.75 4.22 -11.91
N ALA A 35 15.80 4.27 -12.75
CA ALA A 35 15.79 4.95 -14.03
C ALA A 35 15.79 3.97 -15.20
N GLY A 36 15.25 4.39 -16.33
CA GLY A 36 15.18 3.58 -17.56
C GLY A 36 14.14 4.10 -18.53
N ASN A 37 14.19 3.65 -19.78
CA ASN A 37 13.25 4.01 -20.83
C ASN A 37 11.81 3.56 -20.50
N ASN A 38 10.83 4.10 -21.23
CA ASN A 38 9.46 3.59 -21.14
C ASN A 38 9.43 2.13 -21.64
N GLY A 39 8.72 1.29 -20.90
CA GLY A 39 8.69 -0.15 -21.19
C GLY A 39 9.81 -0.98 -20.53
N ALA A 40 10.83 -0.36 -19.91
CA ALA A 40 11.93 -1.07 -19.25
C ALA A 40 11.54 -1.87 -17.97
N GLY A 41 10.27 -1.95 -17.62
CA GLY A 41 9.81 -2.75 -16.49
C GLY A 41 9.82 -2.05 -15.12
N LYS A 42 10.05 -0.72 -15.05
CA LYS A 42 10.08 0.01 -13.75
C LYS A 42 8.82 -0.20 -12.92
N SER A 43 7.64 -0.02 -13.53
CA SER A 43 6.35 -0.22 -12.85
C SER A 43 6.11 -1.69 -12.50
N THR A 44 6.58 -2.61 -13.34
CA THR A 44 6.51 -4.05 -13.08
C THR A 44 7.37 -4.43 -11.88
N LEU A 45 8.58 -3.89 -11.78
CA LEU A 45 9.45 -4.07 -10.61
C LEU A 45 8.76 -3.57 -9.32
N LEU A 46 8.17 -2.38 -9.35
CA LEU A 46 7.43 -1.84 -8.19
C LEU A 46 6.26 -2.74 -7.79
N LYS A 47 5.50 -3.28 -8.75
CA LYS A 47 4.41 -4.23 -8.48
C LYS A 47 4.92 -5.54 -7.86
N ILE A 48 6.08 -6.04 -8.31
CA ILE A 48 6.70 -7.23 -7.71
C ILE A 48 7.15 -6.92 -6.27
N VAL A 49 7.77 -5.78 -6.04
CA VAL A 49 8.17 -5.33 -4.69
C VAL A 49 6.95 -5.16 -3.77
N ALA A 50 5.83 -4.68 -4.31
CA ALA A 50 4.57 -4.54 -3.59
C ALA A 50 3.85 -5.87 -3.31
N GLY A 51 4.28 -6.96 -3.94
CA GLY A 51 3.62 -8.26 -3.86
C GLY A 51 2.37 -8.38 -4.73
N GLU A 52 2.12 -7.41 -5.63
CA GLU A 52 1.01 -7.44 -6.58
C GLU A 52 1.28 -8.37 -7.78
N LEU A 53 2.55 -8.62 -8.07
CA LEU A 53 3.01 -9.56 -9.10
C LEU A 53 4.05 -10.50 -8.53
N LEU A 54 3.98 -11.76 -8.94
CA LEU A 54 5.00 -12.75 -8.60
C LEU A 54 6.08 -12.76 -9.68
N PRO A 55 7.37 -12.77 -9.30
CA PRO A 55 8.45 -12.95 -10.28
C PRO A 55 8.42 -14.38 -10.84
N SER A 56 8.94 -14.58 -12.05
CA SER A 56 9.09 -15.90 -12.67
C SER A 56 10.15 -16.75 -11.93
N CYS A 57 11.20 -16.09 -11.42
CA CYS A 57 12.23 -16.68 -10.57
C CYS A 57 12.69 -15.65 -9.54
N GLY A 58 13.32 -16.13 -8.46
CA GLY A 58 13.78 -15.30 -7.36
C GLY A 58 12.66 -14.94 -6.38
N HIS A 59 12.94 -14.03 -5.46
CA HIS A 59 11.99 -13.62 -4.44
C HIS A 59 12.28 -12.22 -3.92
N VAL A 60 11.28 -11.63 -3.27
CA VAL A 60 11.38 -10.35 -2.55
C VAL A 60 11.15 -10.61 -1.06
N MET A 61 12.02 -10.05 -0.23
CA MET A 61 11.85 -10.02 1.22
C MET A 61 11.71 -8.57 1.66
N CYS A 62 10.70 -8.27 2.48
CA CYS A 62 10.49 -6.96 3.05
C CYS A 62 10.11 -7.06 4.52
N GLU A 63 10.84 -6.35 5.37
CA GLU A 63 10.50 -6.21 6.78
C GLU A 63 9.55 -5.02 6.95
N GLY A 64 8.25 -5.29 7.00
CA GLY A 64 7.19 -4.29 7.20
C GLY A 64 6.23 -4.18 6.01
N LYS A 65 5.40 -3.14 6.04
CA LYS A 65 4.42 -2.88 4.98
C LYS A 65 5.04 -2.05 3.85
N VAL A 66 4.81 -2.48 2.62
CA VAL A 66 5.13 -1.70 1.42
C VAL A 66 3.91 -0.86 1.06
N TYR A 67 4.12 0.44 0.85
CA TYR A 67 3.12 1.34 0.30
C TYR A 67 3.53 1.77 -1.10
N VAL A 68 2.65 1.55 -2.06
CA VAL A 68 2.83 2.03 -3.43
C VAL A 68 2.05 3.31 -3.62
N VAL A 69 2.77 4.39 -3.93
CA VAL A 69 2.13 5.66 -4.28
C VAL A 69 1.84 5.62 -5.79
N PRO A 70 0.57 5.68 -6.21
CA PRO A 70 0.22 5.61 -7.62
C PRO A 70 0.69 6.83 -8.39
N GLN A 71 1.01 6.66 -9.67
CA GLN A 71 1.43 7.75 -10.55
C GLN A 71 0.30 8.78 -10.81
N HIS A 72 -0.95 8.34 -10.75
CA HIS A 72 -2.14 9.16 -10.93
C HIS A 72 -3.04 9.04 -9.69
N PHE A 73 -3.41 10.16 -9.11
CA PHE A 73 -4.24 10.24 -7.90
C PHE A 73 -5.73 10.41 -8.18
N GLY A 74 -6.14 10.57 -9.44
CA GLY A 74 -7.53 10.83 -9.82
C GLY A 74 -8.54 9.80 -9.33
N GLN A 75 -8.09 8.59 -9.01
CA GLN A 75 -8.92 7.54 -8.42
C GLN A 75 -9.41 7.85 -7.01
N PHE A 76 -8.80 8.82 -6.31
CA PHE A 76 -9.17 9.23 -4.95
C PHE A 76 -10.00 10.51 -4.91
N ASN A 77 -10.22 11.19 -6.05
CA ASN A 77 -10.86 12.51 -6.08
C ASN A 77 -12.29 12.49 -5.51
N ASP A 78 -13.01 11.38 -5.69
CA ASP A 78 -14.40 11.23 -5.25
C ASP A 78 -14.52 10.35 -3.99
N MET A 79 -13.41 10.04 -3.33
CA MET A 79 -13.39 9.22 -2.13
C MET A 79 -13.32 10.09 -0.87
N ALA A 80 -14.04 9.67 0.17
CA ALA A 80 -13.82 10.21 1.52
C ALA A 80 -12.39 9.91 1.99
N VAL A 81 -11.84 10.80 2.81
CA VAL A 81 -10.46 10.67 3.32
C VAL A 81 -10.23 9.32 4.01
N ALA A 82 -11.21 8.86 4.81
CA ALA A 82 -11.17 7.56 5.46
C ALA A 82 -10.98 6.39 4.47
N HIS A 83 -11.61 6.45 3.29
CA HIS A 83 -11.46 5.42 2.27
C HIS A 83 -10.08 5.48 1.61
N ALA A 84 -9.58 6.68 1.34
CA ALA A 84 -8.23 6.87 0.79
C ALA A 84 -7.15 6.37 1.77
N LEU A 85 -7.37 6.52 3.08
CA LEU A 85 -6.51 5.99 4.15
C LEU A 85 -6.68 4.47 4.36
N GLY A 86 -7.65 3.83 3.70
CA GLY A 86 -7.94 2.41 3.86
C GLY A 86 -8.62 2.04 5.19
N ILE A 87 -9.16 3.01 5.91
CA ILE A 87 -9.84 2.82 7.19
C ILE A 87 -11.36 2.94 7.10
N GLY A 88 -11.91 3.26 5.92
CA GLY A 88 -13.34 3.58 5.73
C GLY A 88 -14.28 2.53 6.31
N LYS A 89 -14.04 1.24 6.02
CA LYS A 89 -14.88 0.16 6.55
C LYS A 89 -14.86 0.06 8.08
N LYS A 90 -13.71 0.27 8.71
CA LYS A 90 -13.58 0.24 10.16
C LYS A 90 -14.26 1.44 10.81
N LEU A 91 -14.13 2.62 10.20
CA LEU A 91 -14.76 3.83 10.67
C LEU A 91 -16.30 3.74 10.56
N GLU A 92 -16.81 3.21 9.44
CA GLU A 92 -18.24 2.94 9.26
C GLU A 92 -18.76 1.96 10.32
N ALA A 93 -18.04 0.86 10.56
CA ALA A 93 -18.38 -0.12 11.59
C ALA A 93 -18.41 0.51 12.99
N LEU A 94 -17.40 1.34 13.33
CA LEU A 94 -17.38 2.09 14.59
C LEU A 94 -18.63 2.98 14.75
N HIS A 95 -18.96 3.77 13.72
CA HIS A 95 -20.13 4.64 13.75
C HIS A 95 -21.45 3.85 13.86
N ASN A 96 -21.58 2.73 13.16
CA ASN A 96 -22.75 1.85 13.28
C ASN A 96 -22.91 1.32 14.70
N ILE A 97 -21.84 0.84 15.33
CA ILE A 97 -21.86 0.33 16.70
C ILE A 97 -22.22 1.44 17.68
N LEU A 98 -21.64 2.63 17.54
CA LEU A 98 -21.98 3.79 18.38
C LEU A 98 -23.43 4.24 18.19
N ALA A 99 -24.00 4.03 16.99
CA ALA A 99 -25.42 4.29 16.70
C ALA A 99 -26.36 3.17 17.22
N GLY A 100 -25.81 2.11 17.82
CA GLY A 100 -26.56 1.01 18.42
C GLY A 100 -26.65 -0.26 17.58
N SER A 101 -25.84 -0.41 16.53
CA SER A 101 -25.75 -1.67 15.79
C SER A 101 -25.20 -2.78 16.69
N VAL A 102 -25.82 -3.94 16.61
CA VAL A 102 -25.38 -5.18 17.25
C VAL A 102 -24.95 -6.23 16.22
N SER A 103 -24.63 -5.78 15.01
CA SER A 103 -24.21 -6.65 13.91
C SER A 103 -22.83 -7.25 14.19
N GLU A 104 -22.72 -8.57 14.07
CA GLU A 104 -21.45 -9.29 14.21
C GLU A 104 -20.44 -8.85 13.14
N ASP A 105 -20.92 -8.48 11.95
CA ASP A 105 -20.08 -7.97 10.85
C ASP A 105 -19.39 -6.64 11.22
N ASP A 106 -20.11 -5.73 11.90
CA ASP A 106 -19.54 -4.46 12.36
C ASP A 106 -18.44 -4.69 13.42
N PHE A 107 -18.71 -5.56 14.40
CA PHE A 107 -17.70 -5.91 15.41
C PHE A 107 -16.48 -6.61 14.80
N THR A 108 -16.71 -7.48 13.83
CA THR A 108 -15.62 -8.17 13.13
C THR A 108 -14.79 -7.20 12.28
N ALA A 109 -15.43 -6.26 11.59
CA ALA A 109 -14.76 -5.27 10.76
C ALA A 109 -13.94 -4.29 11.60
N LEU A 110 -14.48 -3.86 12.76
CA LEU A 110 -13.78 -2.96 13.68
C LEU A 110 -12.63 -3.67 14.39
N GLY A 111 -12.85 -4.90 14.88
CA GLY A 111 -11.89 -5.62 15.72
C GLY A 111 -11.58 -4.84 17.00
N ASP A 112 -10.30 -4.70 17.32
CA ASP A 112 -9.83 -3.97 18.51
C ASP A 112 -9.51 -2.49 18.25
N ASP A 113 -9.84 -1.95 17.06
CA ASP A 113 -9.47 -0.60 16.61
C ASP A 113 -10.47 0.49 17.06
N TRP A 114 -10.92 0.47 18.31
CA TRP A 114 -11.89 1.42 18.87
C TRP A 114 -11.45 2.89 18.83
N ASP A 115 -10.16 3.14 18.78
CA ASP A 115 -9.54 4.47 18.73
C ASP A 115 -9.14 4.91 17.31
N ILE A 116 -9.62 4.21 16.27
CA ILE A 116 -9.20 4.41 14.88
C ILE A 116 -9.49 5.83 14.39
N GLU A 117 -10.62 6.42 14.77
CA GLU A 117 -10.99 7.77 14.41
C GLU A 117 -10.04 8.80 15.04
N ASP A 118 -9.78 8.69 16.34
CA ASP A 118 -8.86 9.57 17.06
C ASP A 118 -7.43 9.48 16.53
N ARG A 119 -6.98 8.29 16.17
CA ARG A 119 -5.66 8.09 15.56
C ARG A 119 -5.58 8.71 14.19
N ALA A 120 -6.63 8.57 13.37
CA ALA A 120 -6.70 9.15 12.03
C ALA A 120 -6.68 10.68 12.11
N VAL A 121 -7.49 11.28 12.96
CA VAL A 121 -7.52 12.74 13.16
C VAL A 121 -6.16 13.25 13.61
N ARG A 122 -5.53 12.63 14.61
CA ARG A 122 -4.18 13.02 15.07
C ARG A 122 -3.13 12.89 13.97
N ALA A 123 -3.21 11.85 13.14
CA ALA A 123 -2.29 11.68 12.02
C ALA A 123 -2.47 12.78 10.98
N LEU A 124 -3.71 13.13 10.63
CA LEU A 124 -4.00 14.24 9.70
C LEU A 124 -3.52 15.59 10.26
N ASP A 125 -3.69 15.84 11.56
CA ASP A 125 -3.19 17.04 12.23
C ASP A 125 -1.66 17.16 12.15
N GLN A 126 -0.93 16.06 12.35
CA GLN A 126 0.53 16.04 12.22
C GLN A 126 1.00 16.42 10.80
N TRP A 127 0.19 16.12 9.79
CA TRP A 127 0.46 16.50 8.40
C TRP A 127 -0.09 17.88 8.02
N GLY A 128 -0.73 18.60 8.96
CA GLY A 128 -1.33 19.92 8.73
C GLY A 128 -2.61 19.89 7.88
N ILE A 129 -3.25 18.74 7.76
CA ILE A 129 -4.48 18.51 6.98
C ILE A 129 -5.65 18.04 7.84
N GLY A 130 -5.60 18.24 9.16
CA GLY A 130 -6.66 17.87 10.11
C GLY A 130 -8.00 18.60 9.90
N HIS A 131 -8.03 19.61 9.02
CA HIS A 131 -9.26 20.28 8.62
C HIS A 131 -10.11 19.47 7.62
N LEU A 132 -9.57 18.39 7.07
CA LEU A 132 -10.29 17.50 6.16
C LEU A 132 -11.18 16.54 6.96
N PRO A 133 -12.46 16.39 6.58
CA PRO A 133 -13.34 15.38 7.20
C PRO A 133 -12.88 13.98 6.79
N LEU A 134 -13.02 13.04 7.71
CA LEU A 134 -12.77 11.61 7.47
C LEU A 134 -13.83 10.95 6.61
#